data_bb2314f973c57fad2ef1071bf02d3d5f
#
_entry.id   bb2314f973c57fad2ef1071bf02d3d5f
#
_cell.length_a   1.000
_cell.length_b   1.000
_cell.length_c   1.000
_cell.angle_alpha   90.00
_cell.angle_beta   90.00
_cell.angle_gamma   90.00
#
_symmetry.space_group_name_H-M   'P 1'
#
loop_
_entity.id
_entity.type
_entity.pdbx_description
1 polymer ?
#
loop_
_entity_poly.entity_id
_entity_poly.type
_entity_poly.pdbx_seq_one_letter_code
_entity_poly.pdbx_strand_id
1 'polypeptide(L)'
;MQIVIKVREYFGLHFQESIDLSQLPALLGISQYCLDLSFMQARGISLSQALQEFRLNKLFAALTDQPRQGLGHAIESCGLSQTKGVVALFEHAFGIEMPLFMLTCRRAADDRLFRKDHPEADALVLLRNP
;
A
#
# COMPACT_ATOMS: atom_id res chain seq x y z
N MET A 1 5.84 -11.05 18.31
CA MET A 1 6.44 -9.86 17.69
C MET A 1 7.41 -10.23 16.58
N GLN A 2 8.34 -11.13 16.87
CA GLN A 2 9.33 -11.57 15.88
C GLN A 2 8.71 -12.26 14.65
N ILE A 3 7.65 -13.04 14.86
CA ILE A 3 6.91 -13.70 13.78
C ILE A 3 6.26 -12.67 12.85
N VAL A 4 5.67 -11.62 13.43
CA VAL A 4 5.04 -10.54 12.64
C VAL A 4 6.08 -9.84 11.77
N ILE A 5 7.26 -9.58 12.30
CA ILE A 5 8.35 -8.95 11.56
C ILE A 5 8.79 -9.83 10.39
N LYS A 6 8.95 -11.14 10.62
CA LYS A 6 9.35 -12.10 9.57
C LYS A 6 8.29 -12.19 8.46
N VAL A 7 7.01 -12.22 8.83
CA VAL A 7 5.92 -12.23 7.85
C VAL A 7 5.95 -10.95 7.02
N ARG A 8 6.13 -9.82 7.66
CA ARG A 8 6.17 -8.52 6.97
C ARG A 8 7.36 -8.43 6.01
N GLU A 9 8.51 -8.94 6.42
CA GLU A 9 9.69 -9.00 5.55
C GLU A 9 9.42 -9.89 4.32
N TYR A 10 8.80 -11.04 4.52
CA TYR A 10 8.43 -11.93 3.43
C TYR A 10 7.46 -11.24 2.46
N PHE A 11 6.44 -10.56 2.98
CA PHE A 11 5.51 -9.80 2.15
C PHE A 11 6.23 -8.71 1.35
N GLY A 12 7.17 -8.01 1.99
CA GLY A 12 7.93 -6.97 1.33
C GLY A 12 8.75 -7.47 0.14
N LEU A 13 9.25 -8.69 0.21
CA LEU A 13 10.04 -9.29 -0.85
C LEU A 13 9.17 -9.91 -1.97
N HIS A 14 7.95 -10.36 -1.65
CA HIS A 14 7.16 -11.21 -2.55
C HIS A 14 5.75 -10.69 -2.86
N PHE A 15 5.36 -9.50 -2.40
CA PHE A 15 3.98 -9.03 -2.54
C PHE A 15 3.50 -8.91 -3.99
N GLN A 16 4.42 -8.71 -4.92
CA GLN A 16 4.10 -8.58 -6.35
C GLN A 16 3.80 -9.93 -6.99
N GLU A 17 4.19 -11.01 -6.33
CA GLU A 17 4.03 -12.38 -6.81
C GLU A 17 2.78 -13.01 -6.21
N SER A 18 2.36 -14.13 -6.80
CA SER A 18 1.35 -14.98 -6.19
C SER A 18 1.94 -15.63 -4.95
N ILE A 19 1.33 -15.40 -3.78
CA ILE A 19 1.79 -15.96 -2.51
C ILE A 19 0.83 -17.04 -2.05
N ASP A 20 1.36 -18.24 -1.79
CA ASP A 20 0.62 -19.30 -1.15
C ASP A 20 0.89 -19.28 0.36
N LEU A 21 -0.06 -18.71 1.11
CA LEU A 21 0.10 -18.56 2.56
C LEU A 21 0.20 -19.88 3.30
N SER A 22 -0.26 -20.99 2.71
CA SER A 22 -0.16 -22.32 3.32
C SER A 22 1.29 -22.82 3.43
N GLN A 23 2.20 -22.26 2.64
CA GLN A 23 3.61 -22.62 2.67
C GLN A 23 4.42 -21.79 3.67
N LEU A 24 3.85 -20.73 4.17
CA LEU A 24 4.53 -19.80 5.05
C LEU A 24 5.02 -20.43 6.36
N PRO A 25 4.24 -21.33 7.02
CA PRO A 25 4.72 -21.98 8.24
C PRO A 25 6.02 -22.75 8.04
N ALA A 26 6.13 -23.52 6.94
CA ALA A 26 7.34 -24.26 6.63
C ALA A 26 8.54 -23.34 6.42
N LEU A 27 8.33 -22.22 5.73
CA LEU A 27 9.38 -21.21 5.48
C LEU A 27 9.87 -20.56 6.78
N LEU A 28 8.97 -20.37 7.75
CA LEU A 28 9.28 -19.75 9.03
C LEU A 28 9.70 -20.75 10.11
N GLY A 29 9.60 -22.05 9.82
CA GLY A 29 9.97 -23.09 10.77
C GLY A 29 9.02 -23.24 11.96
N ILE A 30 7.74 -22.90 11.80
CA ILE A 30 6.72 -23.00 12.86
C ILE A 30 5.48 -23.69 12.32
N SER A 31 4.60 -24.15 13.24
CA SER A 31 3.34 -24.78 12.82
C SER A 31 2.34 -23.71 12.34
N GLN A 32 1.39 -24.16 11.50
CA GLN A 32 0.30 -23.29 11.05
C GLN A 32 -0.47 -22.70 12.23
N TYR A 33 -0.75 -23.54 13.23
CA TYR A 33 -1.48 -23.11 14.43
C TYR A 33 -0.73 -22.00 15.17
N CYS A 34 0.58 -22.17 15.40
CA CYS A 34 1.40 -21.18 16.08
C CYS A 34 1.46 -19.87 15.29
N LEU A 35 1.58 -19.95 13.97
CA LEU A 35 1.61 -18.78 13.11
C LEU A 35 0.29 -18.00 13.19
N ASP A 36 -0.84 -18.70 13.00
CA ASP A 36 -2.16 -18.06 13.04
C ASP A 36 -2.46 -17.44 14.39
N LEU A 37 -2.17 -18.16 15.48
CA LEU A 37 -2.40 -17.68 16.84
C LEU A 37 -1.54 -16.46 17.16
N SER A 38 -0.26 -16.55 16.88
CA SER A 38 0.69 -15.45 17.15
C SER A 38 0.32 -14.20 16.35
N PHE A 39 -0.05 -14.39 15.10
CA PHE A 39 -0.40 -13.27 14.23
C PHE A 39 -1.71 -12.61 14.68
N MET A 40 -2.72 -13.42 15.00
CA MET A 40 -3.99 -12.92 15.50
C MET A 40 -3.82 -12.16 16.83
N GLN A 41 -3.00 -12.68 17.75
CA GLN A 41 -2.72 -12.02 19.03
C GLN A 41 -1.98 -10.70 18.84
N ALA A 42 -1.04 -10.64 17.89
CA ALA A 42 -0.23 -9.45 17.68
C ALA A 42 -0.97 -8.38 16.85
N ARG A 43 -1.76 -8.79 15.87
CA ARG A 43 -2.35 -7.89 14.88
C ARG A 43 -3.86 -7.84 14.90
N GLY A 44 -4.53 -8.84 15.47
CA GLY A 44 -6.00 -8.92 15.50
C GLY A 44 -6.63 -9.22 14.14
N ILE A 45 -5.85 -9.62 13.14
CA ILE A 45 -6.31 -9.94 11.79
C ILE A 45 -5.66 -11.24 11.30
N SER A 46 -6.24 -11.85 10.27
CA SER A 46 -5.67 -13.05 9.66
C SER A 46 -4.48 -12.69 8.77
N LEU A 47 -3.68 -13.70 8.43
CA LEU A 47 -2.58 -13.55 7.46
C LEU A 47 -3.08 -13.06 6.10
N SER A 48 -4.21 -13.60 5.65
CA SER A 48 -4.82 -13.21 4.38
C SER A 48 -5.21 -11.73 4.38
N GLN A 49 -5.83 -11.27 5.46
CA GLN A 49 -6.17 -9.85 5.62
C GLN A 49 -4.92 -8.97 5.68
N ALA A 50 -3.88 -9.44 6.37
CA ALA A 50 -2.63 -8.70 6.47
C ALA A 50 -1.94 -8.55 5.11
N LEU A 51 -1.94 -9.60 4.30
CA LEU A 51 -1.39 -9.54 2.94
C LEU A 51 -2.17 -8.56 2.08
N GLN A 52 -3.50 -8.60 2.16
CA GLN A 52 -4.36 -7.67 1.44
C GLN A 52 -4.08 -6.22 1.84
N GLU A 53 -4.00 -5.95 3.14
CA GLU A 53 -3.66 -4.61 3.63
C GLU A 53 -2.28 -4.17 3.18
N PHE A 54 -1.31 -5.07 3.20
CA PHE A 54 0.05 -4.79 2.74
C PHE A 54 0.04 -4.37 1.28
N ARG A 55 -0.68 -5.12 0.42
CA ARG A 55 -0.78 -4.82 -1.00
C ARG A 55 -1.54 -3.52 -1.28
N LEU A 56 -2.60 -3.23 -0.52
CA LEU A 56 -3.33 -1.96 -0.65
C LEU A 56 -2.46 -0.77 -0.25
N ASN A 57 -1.65 -0.91 0.79
CA ASN A 57 -0.70 0.14 1.18
C ASN A 57 0.36 0.35 0.11
N LYS A 58 0.82 -0.71 -0.55
CA LYS A 58 1.75 -0.60 -1.68
C LYS A 58 1.10 0.09 -2.87
N LEU A 59 -0.17 -0.19 -3.12
CA LEU A 59 -0.93 0.50 -4.17
C LEU A 59 -1.06 1.98 -3.87
N PHE A 60 -1.37 2.34 -2.64
CA PHE A 60 -1.43 3.73 -2.19
C PHE A 60 -0.11 4.46 -2.49
N ALA A 61 1.01 3.85 -2.10
CA ALA A 61 2.34 4.41 -2.33
C ALA A 61 2.65 4.53 -3.83
N ALA A 62 2.32 3.49 -4.62
CA ALA A 62 2.59 3.49 -6.05
C ALA A 62 1.83 4.61 -6.77
N LEU A 63 0.56 4.82 -6.42
CA LEU A 63 -0.26 5.88 -7.01
C LEU A 63 0.18 7.27 -6.56
N THR A 64 0.73 7.38 -5.35
CA THR A 64 1.29 8.63 -4.85
C THR A 64 2.62 8.97 -5.53
N ASP A 65 3.48 7.97 -5.71
CA ASP A 65 4.81 8.14 -6.30
C ASP A 65 4.76 8.35 -7.81
N GLN A 66 3.85 7.64 -8.50
CA GLN A 66 3.70 7.72 -9.95
C GLN A 66 2.22 7.90 -10.31
N PRO A 67 1.66 9.09 -10.06
CA PRO A 67 0.21 9.31 -10.21
C PRO A 67 -0.28 9.27 -11.65
N ARG A 68 0.61 9.30 -12.63
CA ARG A 68 0.22 9.28 -14.05
C ARG A 68 0.21 7.87 -14.64
N GLN A 69 0.63 6.86 -13.88
CA GLN A 69 0.53 5.48 -14.35
C GLN A 69 -0.93 5.03 -14.38
N GLY A 70 -1.25 4.07 -15.25
CA GLY A 70 -2.59 3.51 -15.34
C GLY A 70 -2.96 2.75 -14.06
N LEU A 71 -4.21 2.88 -13.62
CA LEU A 71 -4.69 2.20 -12.42
C LEU A 71 -4.55 0.69 -12.52
N GLY A 72 -4.92 0.10 -13.65
CA GLY A 72 -4.79 -1.35 -13.87
C GLY A 72 -3.36 -1.82 -13.74
N HIS A 73 -2.41 -1.08 -14.30
CA HIS A 73 -0.99 -1.40 -14.19
C HIS A 73 -0.51 -1.31 -12.74
N ALA A 74 -0.91 -0.27 -12.02
CA ALA A 74 -0.54 -0.10 -10.61
C ALA A 74 -1.08 -1.25 -9.75
N ILE A 75 -2.34 -1.64 -9.95
CA ILE A 75 -2.97 -2.76 -9.25
C ILE A 75 -2.20 -4.05 -9.50
N GLU A 76 -1.90 -4.35 -10.76
CA GLU A 76 -1.21 -5.56 -11.15
C GLU A 76 0.21 -5.60 -10.58
N SER A 77 0.94 -4.48 -10.60
CA SER A 77 2.29 -4.39 -10.06
C SER A 77 2.36 -4.57 -8.55
N CYS A 78 1.23 -4.40 -7.84
CA CYS A 78 1.16 -4.64 -6.40
C CYS A 78 0.68 -6.05 -6.05
N GLY A 79 0.56 -6.94 -7.04
CA GLY A 79 0.14 -8.33 -6.80
C GLY A 79 -1.36 -8.48 -6.61
N LEU A 80 -2.14 -7.47 -6.97
CA LEU A 80 -3.59 -7.47 -6.90
C LEU A 80 -4.18 -7.76 -8.28
N SER A 81 -5.44 -8.22 -8.29
CA SER A 81 -6.17 -8.50 -9.52
C SER A 81 -7.63 -8.08 -9.35
N GLN A 82 -8.41 -8.09 -10.43
CA GLN A 82 -9.82 -7.69 -10.42
C GLN A 82 -10.00 -6.23 -9.98
N THR A 83 -9.75 -5.33 -10.90
CA THR A 83 -9.75 -3.87 -10.67
C THR A 83 -10.95 -3.35 -9.88
N LYS A 84 -12.17 -3.79 -10.21
CA LYS A 84 -13.38 -3.32 -9.50
C LYS A 84 -13.36 -3.69 -8.02
N GLY A 85 -12.98 -4.93 -7.71
CA GLY A 85 -12.90 -5.40 -6.34
C GLY A 85 -11.83 -4.66 -5.55
N VAL A 86 -10.67 -4.43 -6.15
CA VAL A 86 -9.56 -3.71 -5.53
C VAL A 86 -9.94 -2.26 -5.26
N VAL A 87 -10.61 -1.59 -6.20
CA VAL A 87 -11.09 -0.21 -6.01
C VAL A 87 -12.02 -0.13 -4.80
N ALA A 88 -12.98 -1.05 -4.68
CA ALA A 88 -13.88 -1.07 -3.54
C ALA A 88 -13.15 -1.27 -2.22
N LEU A 89 -12.19 -2.19 -2.18
CA LEU A 89 -11.37 -2.44 -1.00
C LEU A 89 -10.51 -1.22 -0.63
N PHE A 90 -9.93 -0.58 -1.61
CA PHE A 90 -9.12 0.62 -1.43
C PHE A 90 -9.96 1.76 -0.84
N GLU A 91 -11.12 2.01 -1.44
CA GLU A 91 -12.02 3.08 -0.98
C GLU A 91 -12.50 2.84 0.45
N HIS A 92 -12.80 1.58 0.78
CA HIS A 92 -13.17 1.23 2.14
C HIS A 92 -12.00 1.41 3.12
N ALA A 93 -10.81 0.97 2.74
CA ALA A 93 -9.64 1.01 3.60
C ALA A 93 -9.16 2.44 3.89
N PHE A 94 -9.19 3.32 2.89
CA PHE A 94 -8.62 4.66 3.01
C PHE A 94 -9.66 5.77 3.10
N GLY A 95 -10.94 5.45 2.93
CA GLY A 95 -12.03 6.41 3.10
C GLY A 95 -12.08 7.50 2.04
N ILE A 96 -11.56 7.24 0.84
CA ILE A 96 -11.56 8.18 -0.27
C ILE A 96 -11.91 7.47 -1.57
N GLU A 97 -12.73 8.09 -2.40
CA GLU A 97 -13.07 7.57 -3.72
C GLU A 97 -11.84 7.56 -4.63
N MET A 98 -11.66 6.50 -5.41
CA MET A 98 -10.49 6.32 -6.25
C MET A 98 -10.27 7.45 -7.25
N PRO A 99 -11.29 7.93 -7.99
CA PRO A 99 -11.08 9.04 -8.91
C PRO A 99 -10.58 10.31 -8.21
N LEU A 100 -11.12 10.61 -7.03
CA LEU A 100 -10.69 11.76 -6.25
C LEU A 100 -9.26 11.58 -5.73
N PHE A 101 -8.93 10.38 -5.26
CA PHE A 101 -7.58 10.07 -4.80
C PHE A 101 -6.56 10.25 -5.92
N MET A 102 -6.83 9.69 -7.10
CA MET A 102 -5.92 9.81 -8.24
C MET A 102 -5.76 11.26 -8.70
N LEU A 103 -6.86 12.02 -8.72
CA LEU A 103 -6.80 13.45 -9.07
C LEU A 103 -5.94 14.21 -8.05
N THR A 104 -6.12 13.93 -6.77
CA THR A 104 -5.35 14.56 -5.69
C THR A 104 -3.86 14.25 -5.84
N CYS A 105 -3.51 13.00 -6.15
CA CYS A 105 -2.12 12.60 -6.37
C CYS A 105 -1.50 13.33 -7.56
N ARG A 106 -2.24 13.48 -8.66
CA ARG A 106 -1.77 14.20 -9.84
C ARG A 106 -1.54 15.68 -9.54
N ARG A 107 -2.47 16.31 -8.83
CA ARG A 107 -2.34 17.70 -8.42
C ARG A 107 -1.16 17.92 -7.50
N ALA A 108 -0.95 17.00 -6.54
CA ALA A 108 0.19 17.08 -5.65
C ALA A 108 1.51 16.94 -6.41
N ALA A 109 1.58 16.05 -7.41
CA ALA A 109 2.76 15.89 -8.25
C ALA A 109 3.04 17.13 -9.09
N ASP A 110 1.99 17.71 -9.69
CA ASP A 110 2.10 18.92 -10.49
C ASP A 110 2.55 20.12 -9.63
N ASP A 111 2.04 20.20 -8.41
CA ASP A 111 2.43 21.22 -7.45
C ASP A 111 3.90 21.09 -7.04
N ARG A 112 4.39 19.86 -6.82
CA ARG A 112 5.80 19.62 -6.52
C ARG A 112 6.70 20.03 -7.69
N LEU A 113 6.31 19.74 -8.93
CA LEU A 113 7.04 20.15 -10.12
C LEU A 113 7.08 21.67 -10.24
N PHE A 114 5.94 22.32 -10.02
CA PHE A 114 5.85 23.76 -10.06
C PHE A 114 6.80 24.42 -9.04
N ARG A 115 6.80 23.90 -7.81
CA ARG A 115 7.67 24.42 -6.75
C ARG A 115 9.14 24.23 -7.05
N LYS A 116 9.50 23.11 -7.69
CA LYS A 116 10.87 22.83 -8.10
C LYS A 116 11.36 23.85 -9.12
N ASP A 117 10.49 24.23 -10.08
CA ASP A 117 10.80 25.20 -11.13
C ASP A 117 10.62 26.64 -10.68
N HIS A 118 9.87 26.88 -9.59
CA HIS A 118 9.52 28.20 -9.07
C HIS A 118 9.75 28.26 -7.56
N PRO A 119 11.01 28.22 -7.09
CA PRO A 119 11.30 28.21 -5.65
C PRO A 119 10.77 29.45 -4.92
N GLU A 120 10.58 30.58 -5.59
CA GLU A 120 10.00 31.80 -5.04
C GLU A 120 8.55 31.61 -4.55
N ALA A 121 7.81 30.64 -5.10
CA ALA A 121 6.44 30.34 -4.68
C ALA A 121 6.37 29.88 -3.23
N ASP A 122 7.35 29.10 -2.77
CA ASP A 122 7.42 28.65 -1.38
C ASP A 122 7.66 29.82 -0.42
N ALA A 123 8.50 30.74 -0.81
CA ALA A 123 8.75 31.95 -0.01
C ALA A 123 7.47 32.78 0.15
N LEU A 124 6.67 32.89 -0.91
CA LEU A 124 5.40 33.62 -0.86
C LEU A 124 4.38 32.96 0.06
N VAL A 125 4.32 31.61 0.03
CA VAL A 125 3.42 30.85 0.91
C VAL A 125 3.81 31.04 2.37
N LEU A 126 5.10 31.02 2.69
CA LEU A 126 5.60 31.25 4.05
C LEU A 126 5.27 32.64 4.55
N LEU A 127 5.29 33.65 3.68
CA LEU A 127 4.94 35.02 4.03
C LEU A 127 3.43 35.21 4.29
N ARG A 128 2.58 34.35 3.65
CA ARG A 128 1.12 34.44 3.82
C ARG A 128 0.63 33.71 5.06
N ASN A 129 1.40 32.77 5.58
CA ASN A 129 1.06 31.95 6.74
C ASN A 129 2.08 32.19 7.86
N PRO A 130 1.99 33.34 8.54
CA PRO A 130 2.90 33.68 9.63
C PRO A 130 2.74 32.80 10.86
#